data_343d33950cab9d65ed3db6e318c256b2
#
_entry.id   343d33950cab9d65ed3db6e318c256b2
#
_cell.length_a   1.000
_cell.length_b   1.000
_cell.length_c   1.000
_cell.angle_alpha   90.00
_cell.angle_beta   90.00
_cell.angle_gamma   90.00
#
_symmetry.space_group_name_H-M   'P 1'
#
loop_
_entity.id
_entity.type
_entity.pdbx_description
1 polymer ?
#
loop_
_entity_poly.entity_id
_entity_poly.type
_entity_poly.pdbx_seq_one_letter_code
_entity_poly.pdbx_strand_id
1 'polypeptide(L)'
;FYNDLKFAKRERVRASYDHLNKLVMWSYPSATGTNSDTQNDKILIYHIASARWSIVELDHEVIVDVLTAGFTLEELDDFPSSGTNDIDAITISLDDAFFAGGQRSVGVVNTDHKLGSFSGDSLAAEIGTAETELAPQRRSLVTHVRPIVDTDDATGSLSFRNRVADTVST
;
A
#
# COMPACT_ATOMS: atom_id res chain seq x y z
N PHE A 1 -10.89 -5.33 -9.92
CA PHE A 1 -10.84 -6.51 -9.04
C PHE A 1 -11.42 -7.75 -9.73
N TYR A 2 -12.70 -7.72 -10.15
CA TYR A 2 -13.38 -8.91 -10.67
C TYR A 2 -12.72 -9.51 -11.94
N ASN A 3 -12.24 -8.67 -12.83
CA ASN A 3 -11.55 -9.09 -14.06
C ASN A 3 -10.09 -9.50 -13.81
N ASP A 4 -9.54 -9.13 -12.66
CA ASP A 4 -8.15 -9.40 -12.29
C ASP A 4 -8.02 -10.60 -11.34
N LEU A 5 -9.11 -11.04 -10.71
CA LEU A 5 -9.10 -12.17 -9.81
C LEU A 5 -8.93 -13.50 -10.56
N LYS A 6 -8.00 -14.33 -10.14
CA LYS A 6 -7.84 -15.70 -10.62
C LYS A 6 -8.91 -16.62 -10.02
N PHE A 7 -10.04 -16.74 -10.69
CA PHE A 7 -11.20 -17.49 -10.19
C PHE A 7 -10.91 -18.93 -9.80
N ALA A 8 -9.96 -19.58 -10.47
CA ALA A 8 -9.56 -20.95 -10.16
C ALA A 8 -8.93 -21.11 -8.76
N LYS A 9 -8.51 -19.99 -8.14
CA LYS A 9 -7.85 -19.95 -6.82
C LYS A 9 -8.56 -19.02 -5.83
N ARG A 10 -9.86 -18.79 -6.05
CA ARG A 10 -10.68 -17.91 -5.21
C ARG A 10 -10.69 -18.26 -3.73
N GLU A 11 -10.43 -19.50 -3.38
CA GLU A 11 -10.34 -20.01 -1.99
C GLU A 11 -9.19 -19.37 -1.21
N ARG A 12 -8.22 -18.76 -1.91
CA ARG A 12 -7.08 -18.07 -1.30
C ARG A 12 -7.36 -16.62 -0.93
N VAL A 13 -8.50 -16.08 -1.36
CA VAL A 13 -8.88 -14.72 -0.97
C VAL A 13 -9.06 -14.64 0.54
N ARG A 14 -8.37 -13.71 1.15
CA ARG A 14 -8.46 -13.42 2.58
C ARG A 14 -8.67 -11.93 2.79
N ALA A 15 -9.41 -11.60 3.84
CA ALA A 15 -9.61 -10.22 4.24
C ALA A 15 -9.09 -10.00 5.64
N SER A 16 -8.59 -8.81 5.90
CA SER A 16 -8.17 -8.31 7.20
C SER A 16 -8.58 -6.86 7.35
N TYR A 17 -8.72 -6.39 8.59
CA TYR A 17 -9.12 -5.03 8.89
C TYR A 17 -8.10 -4.35 9.80
N ASP A 18 -7.48 -3.29 9.30
CA ASP A 18 -6.64 -2.40 10.09
C ASP A 18 -7.50 -1.38 10.82
N HIS A 19 -7.60 -1.54 12.14
CA HIS A 19 -8.38 -0.67 13.00
C HIS A 19 -7.77 0.72 13.16
N LEU A 20 -6.43 0.82 13.14
CA LEU A 20 -5.72 2.08 13.34
C LEU A 20 -5.93 3.00 12.14
N ASN A 21 -5.64 2.50 10.96
CA ASN A 21 -5.71 3.25 9.73
C ASN A 21 -7.08 3.18 9.04
N LYS A 22 -8.05 2.43 9.60
CA LYS A 22 -9.40 2.23 9.04
C LYS A 22 -9.36 1.68 7.60
N LEU A 23 -8.49 0.70 7.37
CA LEU A 23 -8.30 0.05 6.08
C LEU A 23 -8.90 -1.35 6.10
N VAL A 24 -9.67 -1.67 5.07
CA VAL A 24 -10.06 -3.05 4.78
C VAL A 24 -9.18 -3.54 3.65
N MET A 25 -8.52 -4.66 3.85
CA MET A 25 -7.56 -5.24 2.92
C MET A 25 -8.06 -6.61 2.44
N TRP A 26 -7.98 -6.86 1.13
CA TRP A 26 -8.27 -8.17 0.55
C TRP A 26 -7.04 -8.65 -0.21
N SER A 27 -6.42 -9.68 0.30
CA SER A 27 -5.35 -10.43 -0.37
C SER A 27 -5.97 -11.39 -1.39
N TYR A 28 -5.46 -11.40 -2.61
CA TYR A 28 -5.96 -12.28 -3.67
C TYR A 28 -4.89 -12.63 -4.70
N PRO A 29 -5.02 -13.78 -5.39
CA PRO A 29 -4.19 -14.11 -6.53
C PRO A 29 -4.76 -13.44 -7.79
N SER A 30 -3.90 -12.72 -8.53
CA SER A 30 -4.34 -12.07 -9.77
C SER A 30 -4.32 -13.04 -10.96
N ALA A 31 -5.09 -12.73 -11.99
CA ALA A 31 -5.11 -13.52 -13.23
C ALA A 31 -3.82 -13.34 -14.05
N THR A 32 -3.11 -12.24 -13.86
CA THR A 32 -1.90 -11.86 -14.61
C THR A 32 -0.61 -12.12 -13.85
N GLY A 33 -0.68 -12.43 -12.55
CA GLY A 33 0.49 -12.67 -11.70
C GLY A 33 1.26 -13.93 -12.06
N THR A 34 2.57 -13.83 -12.08
CA THR A 34 3.46 -14.94 -12.45
C THR A 34 3.37 -16.09 -11.44
N ASN A 35 3.20 -15.77 -10.15
CA ASN A 35 3.18 -16.73 -9.04
C ASN A 35 1.76 -17.01 -8.49
N SER A 36 0.73 -16.48 -9.13
CA SER A 36 -0.65 -16.52 -8.64
C SER A 36 -1.26 -17.93 -8.51
N ASP A 37 -0.58 -18.97 -8.99
CA ASP A 37 -0.96 -20.38 -8.78
C ASP A 37 -0.60 -20.87 -7.39
N THR A 38 0.47 -20.36 -6.80
CA THR A 38 1.03 -20.81 -5.52
C THR A 38 0.90 -19.78 -4.41
N GLN A 39 0.80 -18.49 -4.76
CA GLN A 39 0.83 -17.36 -3.82
C GLN A 39 -0.22 -16.32 -4.20
N ASN A 40 -0.48 -15.40 -3.30
CA ASN A 40 -1.20 -14.17 -3.60
C ASN A 40 -0.18 -13.11 -4.01
N ASP A 41 -0.54 -12.27 -4.95
CA ASP A 41 0.36 -11.26 -5.53
C ASP A 41 -0.21 -9.84 -5.44
N LYS A 42 -1.48 -9.70 -5.02
CA LYS A 42 -2.11 -8.40 -4.88
C LYS A 42 -2.93 -8.27 -3.60
N ILE A 43 -2.94 -7.05 -3.09
CA ILE A 43 -3.79 -6.64 -1.96
C ILE A 43 -4.63 -5.46 -2.43
N LEU A 44 -5.95 -5.65 -2.48
CA LEU A 44 -6.91 -4.56 -2.67
C LEU A 44 -7.17 -3.91 -1.33
N ILE A 45 -7.06 -2.60 -1.26
CA ILE A 45 -7.23 -1.81 -0.04
C ILE A 45 -8.39 -0.84 -0.22
N TYR A 46 -9.25 -0.79 0.76
CA TYR A 46 -10.31 0.22 0.86
C TYR A 46 -10.14 1.04 2.13
N HIS A 47 -9.94 2.33 1.97
CA HIS A 47 -9.86 3.26 3.09
C HIS A 47 -11.25 3.80 3.41
N ILE A 48 -11.79 3.41 4.58
CA ILE A 48 -13.17 3.71 4.98
C ILE A 48 -13.43 5.21 5.10
N ALA A 49 -12.49 5.96 5.69
CA ALA A 49 -12.69 7.38 5.97
C ALA A 49 -12.75 8.25 4.70
N SER A 50 -11.95 7.93 3.67
CA SER A 50 -11.92 8.66 2.41
C SER A 50 -12.75 8.03 1.30
N ALA A 51 -13.30 6.83 1.54
CA ALA A 51 -14.02 6.02 0.55
C ALA A 51 -13.20 5.79 -0.74
N ARG A 52 -11.89 5.57 -0.60
CA ARG A 52 -10.97 5.37 -1.73
C ARG A 52 -10.43 3.97 -1.77
N TRP A 53 -10.16 3.53 -2.99
CA TRP A 53 -9.56 2.23 -3.29
C TRP A 53 -8.12 2.40 -3.74
N SER A 54 -7.28 1.44 -3.36
CA SER A 54 -5.91 1.29 -3.86
C SER A 54 -5.56 -0.18 -4.00
N ILE A 55 -4.54 -0.47 -4.78
CA ILE A 55 -4.02 -1.83 -4.98
C ILE A 55 -2.52 -1.78 -4.68
N VAL A 56 -2.06 -2.76 -3.93
CA VAL A 56 -0.63 -3.01 -3.69
C VAL A 56 -0.26 -4.31 -4.39
N GLU A 57 0.83 -4.28 -5.13
CA GLU A 57 1.45 -5.46 -5.73
C GLU A 57 2.56 -5.95 -4.81
N LEU A 58 2.33 -7.12 -4.23
CA LEU A 58 3.25 -7.74 -3.27
C LEU A 58 3.04 -9.25 -3.30
N ASP A 59 4.08 -10.00 -3.61
CA ASP A 59 4.07 -11.45 -3.52
C ASP A 59 4.05 -11.88 -2.05
N HIS A 60 3.02 -12.62 -1.67
CA HIS A 60 2.82 -13.08 -0.29
C HIS A 60 1.94 -14.33 -0.25
N GLU A 61 1.96 -15.03 0.85
CA GLU A 61 1.11 -16.22 1.03
C GLU A 61 -0.27 -15.84 1.57
N VAL A 62 -0.29 -15.06 2.64
CA VAL A 62 -1.53 -14.70 3.33
C VAL A 62 -1.37 -13.42 4.14
N ILE A 63 -2.44 -12.65 4.27
CA ILE A 63 -2.57 -11.59 5.27
C ILE A 63 -3.26 -12.15 6.51
N VAL A 64 -2.81 -11.73 7.69
CA VAL A 64 -3.30 -12.20 8.97
C VAL A 64 -3.47 -11.04 9.94
N ASP A 65 -4.42 -11.15 10.85
CA ASP A 65 -4.51 -10.24 11.98
C ASP A 65 -3.48 -10.66 13.02
N VAL A 66 -2.64 -9.73 13.43
CA VAL A 66 -1.60 -9.94 14.43
C VAL A 66 -1.79 -8.97 15.59
N LEU A 67 -1.28 -9.35 16.75
CA LEU A 67 -1.11 -8.44 17.85
C LEU A 67 0.35 -8.02 17.87
N THR A 68 0.61 -6.73 18.02
CA THR A 68 1.97 -6.25 18.26
C THR A 68 2.47 -6.80 19.58
N ALA A 69 3.65 -7.37 19.60
CA ALA A 69 4.34 -7.69 20.85
C ALA A 69 4.68 -6.37 21.56
N GLY A 70 4.44 -6.31 22.85
CA GLY A 70 5.00 -5.19 23.64
C GLY A 70 6.50 -5.41 23.81
N PHE A 71 7.25 -4.34 23.89
CA PHE A 71 8.66 -4.40 24.24
C PHE A 71 8.83 -4.44 25.75
N THR A 72 9.64 -5.36 26.23
CA THR A 72 10.14 -5.31 27.63
C THR A 72 11.33 -4.35 27.71
N LEU A 73 11.69 -3.92 28.93
CA LEU A 73 12.87 -3.06 29.10
C LEU A 73 14.16 -3.77 28.66
N GLU A 74 14.21 -5.09 28.80
CA GLU A 74 15.33 -5.91 28.36
C GLU A 74 15.42 -5.98 26.82
N GLU A 75 14.28 -6.04 26.12
CA GLU A 75 14.25 -6.01 24.66
C GLU A 75 14.57 -4.64 24.08
N LEU A 76 14.33 -3.56 24.84
CA LEU A 76 14.74 -2.21 24.48
C LEU A 76 16.27 -2.05 24.44
N ASP A 77 16.98 -2.78 25.29
CA ASP A 77 18.45 -2.78 25.33
C ASP A 77 19.06 -3.44 24.07
N ASP A 78 18.34 -4.38 23.48
CA ASP A 78 18.72 -5.05 22.22
C ASP A 78 18.12 -4.38 20.97
N PHE A 79 17.40 -3.28 21.12
CA PHE A 79 16.71 -2.64 19.99
C PHE A 79 17.72 -2.03 19.03
N PRO A 80 17.71 -2.45 17.74
CA PRO A 80 18.74 -2.09 16.77
C PRO A 80 18.55 -0.66 16.26
N SER A 81 18.96 0.30 17.02
CA SER A 81 19.21 1.62 16.48
C SER A 81 20.70 1.90 16.59
N SER A 82 21.41 1.80 15.48
CA SER A 82 22.80 2.25 15.31
C SER A 82 23.93 1.50 16.03
N GLY A 83 23.70 0.31 16.61
CA GLY A 83 24.78 -0.52 17.18
C GLY A 83 25.33 -0.04 18.52
N THR A 84 24.66 0.89 19.18
CA THR A 84 24.89 1.28 20.58
C THR A 84 23.63 0.93 21.37
N ASN A 85 23.76 0.10 22.38
CA ASN A 85 22.71 -0.29 23.32
C ASN A 85 22.38 0.90 24.23
N ASP A 86 21.96 2.02 23.65
CA ASP A 86 21.73 3.25 24.39
C ASP A 86 20.31 3.76 24.10
N ILE A 87 19.53 3.96 25.15
CA ILE A 87 18.16 4.48 25.04
C ILE A 87 18.16 5.86 24.35
N ASP A 88 19.20 6.65 24.50
CA ASP A 88 19.35 7.94 23.84
C ASP A 88 19.52 7.83 22.31
N ALA A 89 19.84 6.64 21.79
CA ALA A 89 19.97 6.38 20.36
C ALA A 89 18.65 5.93 19.70
N ILE A 90 17.58 5.74 20.46
CA ILE A 90 16.27 5.36 19.93
C ILE A 90 15.67 6.57 19.21
N THR A 91 15.46 6.44 17.91
CA THR A 91 14.89 7.50 17.07
C THR A 91 13.36 7.60 17.14
N ILE A 92 12.71 6.55 17.68
CA ILE A 92 11.26 6.47 17.84
C ILE A 92 10.91 6.97 19.25
N SER A 93 9.91 7.82 19.38
CA SER A 93 9.42 8.25 20.69
C SER A 93 8.97 7.06 21.52
N LEU A 94 9.38 6.97 22.78
CA LEU A 94 8.93 5.92 23.71
C LEU A 94 7.41 5.94 23.96
N ASP A 95 6.74 7.04 23.59
CA ASP A 95 5.29 7.21 23.66
C ASP A 95 4.59 6.74 22.36
N ASP A 96 5.36 6.22 21.42
CA ASP A 96 4.82 5.72 20.15
C ASP A 96 4.02 4.43 20.38
N ALA A 97 2.95 4.29 19.61
CA ALA A 97 2.11 3.10 19.60
C ALA A 97 2.88 1.81 19.30
N PHE A 98 4.06 1.91 18.70
CA PHE A 98 4.97 0.80 18.45
C PHE A 98 5.40 0.09 19.73
N PHE A 99 5.62 0.81 20.83
CA PHE A 99 6.02 0.24 22.13
C PHE A 99 4.82 -0.25 22.96
N ALA A 100 3.62 0.23 22.64
CA ALA A 100 2.40 -0.20 23.30
C ALA A 100 1.96 -1.57 22.75
N GLY A 101 2.39 -2.65 23.34
CA GLY A 101 2.00 -3.99 22.95
C GLY A 101 0.50 -4.26 22.99
N GLY A 102 0.07 -5.32 22.31
CA GLY A 102 -1.33 -5.76 22.28
C GLY A 102 -2.22 -4.98 21.32
N GLN A 103 -1.67 -4.11 20.50
CA GLN A 103 -2.43 -3.46 19.42
C GLN A 103 -2.66 -4.43 18.25
N ARG A 104 -3.88 -4.43 17.74
CA ARG A 104 -4.18 -5.19 16.54
C ARG A 104 -3.59 -4.49 15.32
N SER A 105 -2.84 -5.25 14.55
CA SER A 105 -2.25 -4.82 13.30
C SER A 105 -2.47 -5.89 12.22
N VAL A 106 -2.26 -5.51 10.97
CA VAL A 106 -2.26 -6.45 9.86
C VAL A 106 -0.83 -6.90 9.62
N GLY A 107 -0.63 -8.21 9.65
CA GLY A 107 0.62 -8.83 9.26
C GLY A 107 0.51 -9.50 7.89
N VAL A 108 1.62 -9.77 7.30
CA VAL A 108 1.74 -10.49 6.04
C VAL A 108 2.74 -11.64 6.22
N VAL A 109 2.39 -12.82 5.73
CA VAL A 109 3.34 -13.92 5.60
C VAL A 109 3.93 -13.83 4.20
N ASN A 110 5.24 -13.60 4.14
CA ASN A 110 5.95 -13.49 2.87
C ASN A 110 6.20 -14.87 2.24
N THR A 111 6.80 -14.87 1.07
CA THR A 111 7.13 -16.09 0.30
C THR A 111 8.17 -16.99 0.95
N ASP A 112 8.91 -16.49 1.94
CA ASP A 112 9.89 -17.24 2.73
C ASP A 112 9.28 -17.80 4.03
N HIS A 113 7.95 -17.80 4.14
CA HIS A 113 7.19 -18.23 5.33
C HIS A 113 7.48 -17.42 6.60
N LYS A 114 7.90 -16.16 6.45
CA LYS A 114 8.16 -15.24 7.56
C LYS A 114 7.01 -14.27 7.74
N LEU A 115 6.65 -14.05 8.98
CA LEU A 115 5.68 -13.01 9.34
C LEU A 115 6.38 -11.64 9.31
N GLY A 116 5.78 -10.70 8.60
CA GLY A 116 6.18 -9.30 8.54
C GLY A 116 5.02 -8.38 8.87
N SER A 117 5.33 -7.16 9.22
CA SER A 117 4.39 -6.05 9.38
C SER A 117 4.54 -5.07 8.21
N PHE A 118 3.49 -4.31 7.94
CA PHE A 118 3.57 -3.20 6.99
C PHE A 118 4.27 -2.01 7.64
N SER A 119 5.59 -2.05 7.63
CA SER A 119 6.47 -1.02 8.20
C SER A 119 7.68 -0.82 7.28
N GLY A 120 8.39 0.30 7.42
CA GLY A 120 9.55 0.64 6.62
C GLY A 120 9.27 1.79 5.65
N ASP A 121 10.15 1.97 4.67
CA ASP A 121 10.08 3.04 3.69
C ASP A 121 8.85 2.91 2.79
N SER A 122 8.35 4.05 2.31
CA SER A 122 7.22 4.08 1.40
C SER A 122 7.55 3.39 0.07
N LEU A 123 6.64 2.57 -0.41
CA LEU A 123 6.75 1.97 -1.73
C LEU A 123 6.53 3.03 -2.83
N ALA A 124 7.08 2.76 -4.01
CA ALA A 124 6.77 3.55 -5.20
C ALA A 124 5.26 3.53 -5.46
N ALA A 125 4.68 4.69 -5.71
CA ALA A 125 3.25 4.85 -5.91
C ALA A 125 2.95 5.53 -7.24
N GLU A 126 1.89 5.07 -7.91
CA GLU A 126 1.35 5.69 -9.11
C GLU A 126 -0.08 6.16 -8.86
N ILE A 127 -0.38 7.39 -9.23
CA ILE A 127 -1.72 7.96 -9.13
C ILE A 127 -2.18 8.37 -10.52
N GLY A 128 -3.17 7.66 -11.04
CA GLY A 128 -3.87 8.01 -12.27
C GLY A 128 -5.19 8.73 -11.97
N THR A 129 -5.47 9.82 -12.65
CA THR A 129 -6.76 10.48 -12.62
C THR A 129 -7.60 10.06 -13.82
N ALA A 130 -8.92 10.05 -13.64
CA ALA A 130 -9.81 9.86 -14.77
C ALA A 130 -9.72 11.04 -15.75
N GLU A 131 -10.06 10.79 -17.00
CA GLU A 131 -10.14 11.82 -18.02
C GLU A 131 -11.18 12.89 -17.64
N THR A 132 -10.78 14.16 -17.74
CA THR A 132 -11.62 15.28 -17.38
C THR A 132 -11.62 16.31 -18.51
N GLU A 133 -12.80 16.75 -18.92
CA GLU A 133 -12.94 17.86 -19.86
C GLU A 133 -12.71 19.18 -19.15
N LEU A 134 -11.63 19.88 -19.49
CA LEU A 134 -11.24 21.15 -18.84
C LEU A 134 -12.17 22.33 -19.18
N ALA A 135 -12.75 22.31 -20.39
CA ALA A 135 -13.73 23.32 -20.79
C ALA A 135 -14.80 22.66 -21.66
N PRO A 136 -16.02 22.47 -21.14
CA PRO A 136 -17.10 21.82 -21.88
C PRO A 136 -17.34 22.49 -23.23
N GLN A 137 -17.29 21.68 -24.30
CA GLN A 137 -17.52 22.09 -25.70
C GLN A 137 -16.59 23.20 -26.22
N ARG A 138 -15.47 23.44 -25.56
CA ARG A 138 -14.46 24.44 -25.99
C ARG A 138 -13.07 23.83 -26.02
N ARG A 139 -12.17 24.46 -26.80
CA ARG A 139 -10.76 24.12 -26.78
C ARG A 139 -10.10 24.74 -25.54
N SER A 140 -9.33 23.93 -24.83
CA SER A 140 -8.51 24.35 -23.71
C SER A 140 -7.05 24.31 -24.08
N LEU A 141 -6.29 25.29 -23.63
CA LEU A 141 -4.84 25.29 -23.72
C LEU A 141 -4.26 25.07 -22.32
N VAL A 142 -3.58 23.97 -22.12
CA VAL A 142 -2.83 23.69 -20.89
C VAL A 142 -1.42 24.24 -21.08
N THR A 143 -1.06 25.26 -20.33
CA THR A 143 0.28 25.86 -20.39
C THR A 143 1.21 25.36 -19.31
N HIS A 144 0.67 24.95 -18.17
CA HIS A 144 1.44 24.45 -17.05
C HIS A 144 0.66 23.36 -16.31
N VAL A 145 1.38 22.34 -15.90
CA VAL A 145 0.92 21.31 -14.94
C VAL A 145 1.90 21.32 -13.79
N ARG A 146 1.41 21.50 -12.57
CA ARG A 146 2.23 21.46 -11.36
C ARG A 146 1.72 20.36 -10.44
N PRO A 147 2.45 19.26 -10.26
CA PRO A 147 2.15 18.30 -9.21
C PRO A 147 2.39 18.96 -7.84
N ILE A 148 1.49 18.71 -6.90
CA ILE A 148 1.65 19.11 -5.50
C ILE A 148 1.84 17.81 -4.74
N VAL A 149 3.08 17.45 -4.47
CA VAL A 149 3.50 16.22 -3.82
C VAL A 149 4.56 16.56 -2.77
N ASP A 150 4.65 15.75 -1.75
CA ASP A 150 5.63 15.86 -0.68
C ASP A 150 6.80 14.88 -0.92
N THR A 151 7.43 15.02 -2.08
CA THR A 151 8.61 14.23 -2.47
C THR A 151 9.44 14.99 -3.50
N ASP A 152 10.74 14.79 -3.45
CA ASP A 152 11.69 15.36 -4.41
C ASP A 152 11.78 14.55 -5.71
N ASP A 153 11.28 13.31 -5.73
CA ASP A 153 11.34 12.39 -6.86
C ASP A 153 9.95 12.03 -7.39
N ALA A 154 9.34 12.98 -8.10
CA ALA A 154 8.03 12.77 -8.72
C ALA A 154 8.12 12.95 -10.23
N THR A 155 7.62 11.96 -10.97
CA THR A 155 7.46 12.03 -12.42
C THR A 155 5.99 12.18 -12.77
N GLY A 156 5.65 13.21 -13.54
CA GLY A 156 4.29 13.46 -14.03
C GLY A 156 4.17 13.24 -15.52
N SER A 157 3.15 12.53 -15.98
CA SER A 157 2.78 12.43 -17.38
C SER A 157 1.39 13.02 -17.60
N LEU A 158 1.20 13.75 -18.71
CA LEU A 158 -0.06 14.32 -19.12
C LEU A 158 -0.49 13.71 -20.43
N SER A 159 -1.58 12.94 -20.41
CA SER A 159 -2.16 12.35 -21.61
C SER A 159 -3.35 13.19 -22.08
N PHE A 160 -3.50 13.39 -23.36
CA PHE A 160 -4.59 14.19 -23.93
C PHE A 160 -5.14 13.59 -25.21
N ARG A 161 -6.39 13.93 -25.54
CA ARG A 161 -7.00 13.71 -26.84
C ARG A 161 -7.88 14.88 -27.23
N ASN A 162 -7.95 15.16 -28.52
CA ASN A 162 -8.74 16.30 -29.01
C ASN A 162 -10.23 15.98 -29.14
N ARG A 163 -10.57 14.71 -29.37
CA ARG A 163 -11.94 14.21 -29.49
C ARG A 163 -12.07 12.89 -28.79
N VAL A 164 -13.27 12.57 -28.34
CA VAL A 164 -13.55 11.30 -27.63
C VAL A 164 -13.20 10.08 -28.49
N ALA A 165 -13.28 10.18 -29.81
CA ALA A 165 -12.94 9.10 -30.74
C ALA A 165 -11.45 9.01 -31.08
N ASP A 166 -10.64 10.00 -30.69
CA ASP A 166 -9.21 10.01 -30.99
C ASP A 166 -8.44 9.11 -30.00
N THR A 167 -7.29 8.61 -30.45
CA THR A 167 -6.35 7.92 -29.58
C THR A 167 -5.73 8.92 -28.59
N VAL A 168 -5.49 8.42 -27.38
CA VAL A 168 -4.80 9.22 -26.33
C VAL A 168 -3.34 9.42 -26.73
N SER A 169 -2.87 10.66 -26.66
CA SER A 169 -1.46 11.03 -26.84
C SER A 169 -0.87 11.45 -25.48
N THR A 170 0.38 11.09 -25.24
CA THR A 170 1.13 11.42 -24.00
C THR A 170 2.26 12.37 -24.34
#